data_8ee2ba3f71ff907fd35ea2876f48978c
#
_entry.id   8ee2ba3f71ff907fd35ea2876f48978c
#
_cell.length_a   1.000
_cell.length_b   1.000
_cell.length_c   1.000
_cell.angle_alpha   90.00
_cell.angle_beta   90.00
_cell.angle_gamma   90.00
#
_symmetry.space_group_name_H-M   'P 1'
#
loop_
_entity.id
_entity.type
_entity.pdbx_description
1 polymer ?
#
loop_
_entity_poly.entity_id
_entity_poly.type
_entity_poly.pdbx_seq_one_letter_code
_entity_poly.pdbx_strand_id
1 'polypeptide(L)'
;MTTGPSGLGEPRGPSYVSPELASTPEPSGAPPEAPSAGHQTRGPRALLAALAVVLLSTVVGGVSGGYVAGRKPTPAVSVASPSPGIPNVPGDLVSAAAQALPGVVSVQVGGRGMAGGSGFAVDDRQHIITNDHILSGGASPGSASAARSRVTVVSPDGRRLPAEVVGRDPDSDIAVLKVPPSAGLRPLPLAPPNSTRVGESVLAVGAPLGLSGTVTAGIVSALDRQVRLGNGGRQSAVQTDASINPGNSGGPLVNARGEVIGVNTAIATLDGTGGNIGIGFAIPIQRAEQVAERLIRQGG
;
A
#
# COMPACT_ATOMS: atom_id res chain seq x y z
N MET A 1 9.96 64.99 -14.10
CA MET A 1 9.24 64.78 -12.84
C MET A 1 8.35 63.56 -13.03
N THR A 2 8.80 62.40 -12.64
CA THR A 2 8.04 61.16 -12.73
C THR A 2 8.12 60.49 -11.37
N THR A 3 7.00 60.50 -10.63
CA THR A 3 6.82 59.82 -9.35
C THR A 3 6.42 58.40 -9.61
N GLY A 4 7.25 57.44 -9.21
CA GLY A 4 6.91 56.00 -9.19
C GLY A 4 6.11 55.63 -7.95
N PRO A 5 5.27 54.57 -8.01
CA PRO A 5 4.47 54.14 -6.88
C PRO A 5 5.27 53.32 -5.84
N SER A 6 5.02 53.64 -4.59
CA SER A 6 5.61 53.04 -3.38
C SER A 6 5.23 51.60 -3.21
N GLY A 7 6.17 50.82 -2.68
CA GLY A 7 6.11 49.40 -2.51
C GLY A 7 5.01 48.87 -1.57
N LEU A 8 4.51 47.72 -1.94
CA LEU A 8 3.73 46.84 -1.08
C LEU A 8 4.71 46.08 -0.17
N GLY A 9 4.52 46.19 1.15
CA GLY A 9 5.36 45.55 2.15
C GLY A 9 5.32 44.01 2.06
N GLU A 10 6.46 43.41 2.21
CA GLU A 10 6.60 41.94 2.33
C GLU A 10 5.82 41.42 3.53
N PRO A 11 5.10 40.29 3.39
CA PRO A 11 4.45 39.63 4.52
C PRO A 11 5.51 39.02 5.44
N ARG A 12 5.64 39.54 6.65
CA ARG A 12 6.44 38.94 7.71
C ARG A 12 5.72 37.72 8.27
N GLY A 13 6.04 36.52 7.77
CA GLY A 13 5.75 35.27 8.43
C GLY A 13 6.76 35.03 9.58
N PRO A 14 6.40 34.23 10.61
CA PRO A 14 7.34 33.89 11.65
C PRO A 14 8.56 33.14 11.06
N SER A 15 9.76 33.65 11.38
CA SER A 15 11.02 33.00 10.98
C SER A 15 11.15 31.66 11.68
N TYR A 16 11.08 30.58 10.91
CA TYR A 16 11.36 29.23 11.41
C TYR A 16 12.88 29.05 11.52
N VAL A 17 13.37 28.97 12.76
CA VAL A 17 14.76 28.58 13.06
C VAL A 17 14.78 27.07 13.19
N SER A 18 15.40 26.38 12.23
CA SER A 18 15.67 24.95 12.34
C SER A 18 16.57 24.70 13.53
N PRO A 19 16.28 23.73 14.42
CA PRO A 19 17.23 23.34 15.45
C PRO A 19 18.49 22.78 14.77
N GLU A 20 19.62 23.45 14.96
CA GLU A 20 20.93 22.93 14.57
C GLU A 20 21.14 21.57 15.28
N LEU A 21 21.46 20.56 14.49
CA LEU A 21 21.92 19.27 15.01
C LEU A 21 23.20 19.55 15.79
N ALA A 22 23.08 19.54 17.12
CA ALA A 22 24.24 19.64 18.02
C ALA A 22 25.19 18.49 17.65
N SER A 23 26.35 18.85 17.14
CA SER A 23 27.46 17.94 16.93
C SER A 23 27.80 17.25 18.26
N THR A 24 27.63 15.94 18.30
CA THR A 24 28.11 15.09 19.41
C THR A 24 29.61 15.32 19.61
N PRO A 25 30.09 15.69 20.81
CA PRO A 25 31.50 15.71 21.07
C PRO A 25 32.07 14.29 21.07
N GLU A 26 33.16 14.12 20.38
CA GLU A 26 33.96 12.89 20.32
C GLU A 26 34.44 12.53 21.74
N PRO A 27 34.28 11.30 22.24
CA PRO A 27 34.76 10.91 23.55
C PRO A 27 36.27 10.65 23.46
N SER A 28 37.05 11.69 23.84
CA SER A 28 38.46 11.54 24.18
C SER A 28 38.54 11.16 25.67
N GLY A 29 38.92 9.92 25.96
CA GLY A 29 39.17 9.46 27.31
C GLY A 29 39.22 7.94 27.40
N ALA A 30 40.37 7.39 27.71
CA ALA A 30 40.57 5.98 28.00
C ALA A 30 39.61 5.48 29.09
N PRO A 31 39.14 4.23 29.03
CA PRO A 31 38.21 3.69 30.01
C PRO A 31 38.88 3.62 31.39
N PRO A 32 38.22 4.04 32.47
CA PRO A 32 38.73 3.84 33.82
C PRO A 32 38.79 2.35 34.15
N GLU A 33 39.92 1.91 34.69
CA GLU A 33 40.11 0.56 35.22
C GLU A 33 38.96 0.19 36.17
N ALA A 34 38.36 -0.97 35.92
CA ALA A 34 37.37 -1.54 36.80
C ALA A 34 37.98 -1.85 38.17
N PRO A 35 37.33 -1.44 39.28
CA PRO A 35 37.81 -1.80 40.60
C PRO A 35 37.71 -3.32 40.78
N SER A 36 38.82 -3.91 41.19
CA SER A 36 38.93 -5.34 41.53
C SER A 36 37.85 -5.74 42.53
N ALA A 37 37.07 -6.74 42.17
CA ALA A 37 36.02 -7.32 43.01
C ALA A 37 36.66 -7.95 44.26
N GLY A 38 36.68 -7.23 45.36
CA GLY A 38 36.97 -7.79 46.69
C GLY A 38 35.88 -8.79 47.03
N HIS A 39 36.29 -10.00 47.32
CA HIS A 39 35.44 -11.06 47.87
C HIS A 39 34.95 -10.63 49.26
N GLN A 40 33.82 -9.96 49.33
CA GLN A 40 33.12 -9.78 50.58
C GLN A 40 32.36 -11.07 50.91
N THR A 41 32.87 -11.80 51.90
CA THR A 41 32.16 -12.92 52.53
C THR A 41 30.86 -12.39 53.14
N ARG A 42 29.74 -12.73 52.48
CA ARG A 42 28.39 -12.39 52.96
C ARG A 42 28.15 -13.17 54.26
N GLY A 43 28.19 -12.46 55.40
CA GLY A 43 27.96 -13.02 56.71
C GLY A 43 26.53 -13.59 56.87
N PRO A 44 26.29 -14.43 57.91
CA PRO A 44 25.03 -15.16 58.12
C PRO A 44 23.79 -14.27 58.20
N ARG A 45 23.95 -12.99 58.45
CA ARG A 45 22.83 -12.01 58.45
C ARG A 45 22.22 -11.75 57.06
N ALA A 46 23.01 -11.83 55.98
CA ALA A 46 22.50 -11.66 54.63
C ALA A 46 21.64 -12.88 54.20
N LEU A 47 21.98 -14.07 54.66
CA LEU A 47 21.21 -15.30 54.42
C LEU A 47 19.87 -15.26 55.16
N LEU A 48 19.82 -14.78 56.39
CA LEU A 48 18.59 -14.60 57.15
C LEU A 48 17.65 -13.55 56.54
N ALA A 49 18.19 -12.47 56.02
CA ALA A 49 17.39 -11.46 55.32
C ALA A 49 16.77 -11.99 54.01
N ALA A 50 17.52 -12.79 53.23
CA ALA A 50 17.01 -13.41 52.01
C ALA A 50 15.90 -14.44 52.33
N LEU A 51 16.04 -15.21 53.40
CA LEU A 51 15.04 -16.18 53.84
C LEU A 51 13.74 -15.48 54.30
N ALA A 52 13.86 -14.36 55.00
CA ALA A 52 12.71 -13.54 55.41
C ALA A 52 11.92 -12.97 54.24
N VAL A 53 12.60 -12.52 53.16
CA VAL A 53 11.95 -12.01 51.95
C VAL A 53 11.19 -13.13 51.20
N VAL A 54 11.79 -14.33 51.13
CA VAL A 54 11.11 -15.49 50.51
C VAL A 54 9.87 -15.92 51.25
N LEU A 55 9.95 -15.99 52.60
CA LEU A 55 8.81 -16.30 53.43
C LEU A 55 7.70 -15.25 53.37
N LEU A 56 8.06 -13.96 53.32
CA LEU A 56 7.07 -12.89 53.17
C LEU A 56 6.37 -12.93 51.83
N SER A 57 7.09 -13.23 50.74
CA SER A 57 6.52 -13.32 49.41
C SER A 57 5.58 -14.52 49.23
N THR A 58 5.85 -15.67 49.90
CA THR A 58 4.95 -16.82 49.86
C THR A 58 3.66 -16.60 50.65
N VAL A 59 3.71 -15.87 51.77
CA VAL A 59 2.50 -15.53 52.55
C VAL A 59 1.65 -14.52 51.77
N VAL A 60 2.21 -13.48 51.19
CA VAL A 60 1.48 -12.46 50.41
C VAL A 60 0.93 -13.08 49.13
N GLY A 61 1.69 -13.94 48.43
CA GLY A 61 1.26 -14.65 47.23
C GLY A 61 0.16 -15.69 47.54
N GLY A 62 0.26 -16.40 48.63
CA GLY A 62 -0.75 -17.40 49.06
C GLY A 62 -2.09 -16.78 49.45
N VAL A 63 -2.09 -15.64 50.18
CA VAL A 63 -3.31 -14.94 50.58
C VAL A 63 -3.99 -14.29 49.38
N SER A 64 -3.23 -13.66 48.48
CA SER A 64 -3.79 -13.06 47.27
C SER A 64 -4.30 -14.12 46.28
N GLY A 65 -3.60 -15.25 46.12
CA GLY A 65 -4.05 -16.39 45.30
C GLY A 65 -5.33 -17.05 45.83
N GLY A 66 -5.42 -17.25 47.15
CA GLY A 66 -6.61 -17.81 47.79
C GLY A 66 -7.82 -16.89 47.71
N TYR A 67 -7.63 -15.58 47.78
CA TYR A 67 -8.73 -14.59 47.64
C TYR A 67 -9.31 -14.54 46.21
N VAL A 68 -8.46 -14.73 45.17
CA VAL A 68 -8.90 -14.78 43.76
C VAL A 68 -9.58 -16.12 43.46
N ALA A 69 -9.08 -17.23 44.00
CA ALA A 69 -9.68 -18.55 43.79
C ALA A 69 -11.05 -18.74 44.50
N GLY A 70 -11.32 -17.97 45.59
CA GLY A 70 -12.59 -17.98 46.29
C GLY A 70 -13.72 -17.14 45.65
N ARG A 71 -13.41 -16.35 44.63
CA ARG A 71 -14.44 -15.64 43.86
C ARG A 71 -15.15 -16.63 42.96
N LYS A 72 -16.49 -16.75 43.11
CA LYS A 72 -17.31 -17.46 42.13
C LYS A 72 -16.92 -17.01 40.73
N PRO A 73 -16.64 -17.91 39.79
CA PRO A 73 -16.31 -17.49 38.43
C PRO A 73 -17.45 -16.64 37.90
N THR A 74 -17.16 -15.39 37.60
CA THR A 74 -18.04 -14.58 36.77
C THR A 74 -18.26 -15.43 35.52
N PRO A 75 -19.51 -15.54 35.01
CA PRO A 75 -19.74 -16.32 33.80
C PRO A 75 -18.75 -15.79 32.75
N ALA A 76 -17.85 -16.65 32.30
CA ALA A 76 -16.94 -16.34 31.24
C ALA A 76 -17.81 -15.84 30.09
N VAL A 77 -17.62 -14.59 29.66
CA VAL A 77 -18.15 -14.15 28.38
C VAL A 77 -17.57 -15.14 27.39
N SER A 78 -18.43 -16.08 26.97
CA SER A 78 -18.09 -17.03 25.93
C SER A 78 -17.76 -16.17 24.69
N VAL A 79 -16.46 -15.96 24.46
CA VAL A 79 -16.01 -15.48 23.17
C VAL A 79 -16.40 -16.62 22.24
N ALA A 80 -17.50 -16.44 21.54
CA ALA A 80 -17.96 -17.40 20.55
C ALA A 80 -16.76 -17.68 19.65
N SER A 81 -16.29 -18.93 19.64
CA SER A 81 -15.35 -19.38 18.63
C SER A 81 -15.94 -18.98 17.29
N PRO A 82 -15.15 -18.40 16.36
CA PRO A 82 -15.68 -18.06 15.05
C PRO A 82 -16.32 -19.31 14.48
N SER A 83 -17.63 -19.28 14.32
CA SER A 83 -18.37 -20.37 13.69
C SER A 83 -17.79 -20.59 12.31
N PRO A 84 -17.44 -21.81 11.93
CA PRO A 84 -17.13 -22.10 10.54
C PRO A 84 -18.40 -21.91 9.72
N GLY A 85 -18.45 -20.83 8.96
CA GLY A 85 -19.57 -20.47 8.11
C GLY A 85 -20.19 -19.12 8.48
N ILE A 86 -19.40 -18.04 8.38
CA ILE A 86 -20.00 -16.73 8.13
C ILE A 86 -20.62 -16.84 6.75
N PRO A 87 -21.96 -16.70 6.61
CA PRO A 87 -22.56 -16.60 5.29
C PRO A 87 -21.82 -15.49 4.55
N ASN A 88 -21.45 -15.75 3.30
CA ASN A 88 -20.81 -14.76 2.44
C ASN A 88 -21.76 -13.55 2.39
N VAL A 89 -21.54 -12.56 3.29
CA VAL A 89 -22.34 -11.34 3.32
C VAL A 89 -21.89 -10.56 2.10
N PRO A 90 -22.77 -10.35 1.10
CA PRO A 90 -22.41 -9.56 -0.07
C PRO A 90 -21.94 -8.19 0.38
N GLY A 91 -20.68 -7.84 0.08
CA GLY A 91 -20.11 -6.56 0.48
C GLY A 91 -19.05 -6.61 1.59
N ASP A 92 -18.56 -7.79 1.96
CA ASP A 92 -17.42 -7.92 2.88
C ASP A 92 -16.08 -7.70 2.15
N LEU A 93 -15.24 -6.78 2.68
CA LEU A 93 -13.93 -6.47 2.11
C LEU A 93 -12.98 -7.68 2.08
N VAL A 94 -13.11 -8.62 3.01
CA VAL A 94 -12.30 -9.85 3.02
C VAL A 94 -12.66 -10.73 1.82
N SER A 95 -13.96 -10.88 1.55
CA SER A 95 -14.46 -11.61 0.38
C SER A 95 -14.08 -10.91 -0.91
N ALA A 96 -14.17 -9.58 -0.98
CA ALA A 96 -13.75 -8.79 -2.13
C ALA A 96 -12.25 -8.96 -2.43
N ALA A 97 -11.40 -8.93 -1.39
CA ALA A 97 -9.97 -9.19 -1.53
C ALA A 97 -9.71 -10.61 -2.07
N ALA A 98 -10.36 -11.62 -1.50
CA ALA A 98 -10.21 -13.02 -1.93
C ALA A 98 -10.63 -13.24 -3.39
N GLN A 99 -11.61 -12.48 -3.87
CA GLN A 99 -12.05 -12.51 -5.27
C GLN A 99 -11.08 -11.79 -6.21
N ALA A 100 -10.52 -10.65 -5.78
CA ALA A 100 -9.66 -9.83 -6.63
C ALA A 100 -8.24 -10.41 -6.77
N LEU A 101 -7.65 -10.90 -5.67
CA LEU A 101 -6.25 -11.33 -5.62
C LEU A 101 -5.83 -12.31 -6.72
N PRO A 102 -6.64 -13.34 -7.11
CA PRO A 102 -6.25 -14.29 -8.16
C PRO A 102 -6.11 -13.69 -9.56
N GLY A 103 -6.67 -12.51 -9.80
CA GLY A 103 -6.60 -11.80 -11.08
C GLY A 103 -5.55 -10.68 -11.13
N VAL A 104 -4.90 -10.37 -9.99
CA VAL A 104 -3.93 -9.26 -9.89
C VAL A 104 -2.51 -9.79 -10.02
N VAL A 105 -1.71 -9.09 -10.81
CA VAL A 105 -0.34 -9.47 -11.16
C VAL A 105 0.65 -8.36 -10.87
N SER A 106 1.93 -8.72 -10.70
CA SER A 106 3.02 -7.76 -10.71
C SER A 106 3.51 -7.56 -12.14
N VAL A 107 3.66 -6.32 -12.57
CA VAL A 107 4.22 -5.93 -13.87
C VAL A 107 5.65 -5.42 -13.64
N GLN A 108 6.63 -6.02 -14.29
CA GLN A 108 8.05 -5.70 -14.17
C GLN A 108 8.63 -5.33 -15.53
N VAL A 109 9.38 -4.23 -15.59
CA VAL A 109 10.01 -3.73 -16.81
C VAL A 109 11.51 -3.72 -16.66
N GLY A 110 12.22 -4.26 -17.67
CA GLY A 110 13.66 -4.37 -17.64
C GLY A 110 14.19 -5.66 -17.01
N GLY A 111 15.49 -5.95 -17.20
CA GLY A 111 16.09 -7.27 -16.91
C GLY A 111 16.25 -7.64 -15.43
N ARG A 112 16.04 -6.75 -14.47
CA ARG A 112 16.20 -7.00 -13.02
C ARG A 112 15.13 -6.34 -12.14
N GLY A 113 13.94 -6.05 -12.69
CA GLY A 113 12.81 -5.57 -11.88
C GLY A 113 13.01 -4.19 -11.25
N MET A 114 13.78 -3.32 -11.88
CA MET A 114 14.07 -1.98 -11.33
C MET A 114 12.92 -0.99 -11.44
N ALA A 115 11.95 -1.25 -12.32
CA ALA A 115 10.71 -0.49 -12.41
C ALA A 115 9.54 -1.47 -12.48
N GLY A 116 8.47 -1.18 -11.77
CA GLY A 116 7.33 -2.08 -11.74
C GLY A 116 6.12 -1.49 -11.05
N GLY A 117 5.03 -2.18 -11.22
CA GLY A 117 3.74 -1.89 -10.63
C GLY A 117 2.87 -3.13 -10.64
N SER A 118 1.58 -2.91 -10.76
CA SER A 118 0.58 -3.96 -10.80
C SER A 118 -0.22 -3.92 -12.11
N GLY A 119 -0.99 -4.96 -12.34
CA GLY A 119 -2.00 -5.06 -13.38
C GLY A 119 -3.05 -6.06 -12.97
N PHE A 120 -4.12 -6.16 -13.76
CA PHE A 120 -5.18 -7.16 -13.52
C PHE A 120 -5.76 -7.66 -14.80
N ALA A 121 -6.16 -8.96 -14.80
CA ALA A 121 -6.76 -9.62 -15.94
C ALA A 121 -8.20 -9.13 -16.16
N VAL A 122 -8.57 -8.90 -17.41
CA VAL A 122 -9.89 -8.36 -17.79
C VAL A 122 -10.71 -9.29 -18.68
N ASP A 123 -10.09 -10.30 -19.29
CA ASP A 123 -10.79 -11.27 -20.13
C ASP A 123 -10.11 -12.65 -20.10
N ASP A 124 -10.81 -13.65 -20.62
CA ASP A 124 -10.32 -15.03 -20.73
C ASP A 124 -9.19 -15.20 -21.77
N ARG A 125 -8.96 -14.18 -22.62
CA ARG A 125 -7.84 -14.14 -23.58
C ARG A 125 -6.53 -13.70 -22.92
N GLN A 126 -6.56 -13.49 -21.61
CA GLN A 126 -5.42 -13.13 -20.77
C GLN A 126 -4.87 -11.73 -21.09
N HIS A 127 -5.75 -10.79 -21.43
CA HIS A 127 -5.40 -9.37 -21.47
C HIS A 127 -5.35 -8.81 -20.06
N ILE A 128 -4.37 -7.95 -19.81
CA ILE A 128 -4.09 -7.31 -18.53
C ILE A 128 -4.11 -5.81 -18.74
N ILE A 129 -4.88 -5.10 -17.93
CA ILE A 129 -4.81 -3.63 -17.83
C ILE A 129 -3.75 -3.26 -16.79
N THR A 130 -2.95 -2.24 -17.11
CA THR A 130 -1.98 -1.60 -16.22
C THR A 130 -1.84 -0.13 -16.57
N ASN A 131 -1.04 0.64 -15.82
CA ASN A 131 -0.72 2.02 -16.21
C ASN A 131 0.37 2.09 -17.28
N ASP A 132 0.26 3.08 -18.16
CA ASP A 132 1.27 3.35 -19.20
C ASP A 132 2.62 3.75 -18.62
N HIS A 133 2.65 4.59 -17.58
CA HIS A 133 3.89 5.06 -16.96
C HIS A 133 4.75 3.92 -16.39
N ILE A 134 4.16 2.79 -15.99
CA ILE A 134 4.88 1.60 -15.54
C ILE A 134 5.77 1.05 -16.66
N LEU A 135 5.25 1.02 -17.88
CA LEU A 135 6.00 0.53 -19.04
C LEU A 135 7.09 1.49 -19.50
N SER A 136 6.98 2.76 -19.12
CA SER A 136 8.00 3.76 -19.42
C SER A 136 9.25 3.60 -18.56
N GLY A 137 9.21 2.81 -17.48
CA GLY A 137 10.37 2.41 -16.67
C GLY A 137 11.16 3.58 -16.07
N GLY A 138 10.53 4.76 -15.86
CA GLY A 138 11.24 5.97 -15.46
C GLY A 138 12.12 6.58 -16.56
N ALA A 139 12.10 6.04 -17.77
CA ALA A 139 12.79 6.63 -18.91
C ALA A 139 12.05 7.89 -19.39
N SER A 140 12.81 8.94 -19.71
CA SER A 140 12.25 10.15 -20.30
C SER A 140 11.43 9.84 -21.56
N PRO A 141 10.31 10.54 -21.78
CA PRO A 141 9.51 10.39 -23.00
C PRO A 141 10.40 10.56 -24.24
N GLY A 142 10.36 9.60 -25.17
CA GLY A 142 11.16 9.61 -26.40
C GLY A 142 12.46 8.83 -26.36
N SER A 143 12.83 8.20 -25.25
CA SER A 143 13.99 7.30 -25.19
C SER A 143 13.72 6.02 -25.99
N ALA A 144 14.58 5.70 -26.98
CA ALA A 144 14.54 4.48 -27.74
C ALA A 144 14.72 3.20 -26.88
N SER A 145 15.11 3.34 -25.61
CA SER A 145 15.22 2.29 -24.62
C SER A 145 13.84 1.76 -24.17
N ALA A 146 12.80 2.59 -24.12
CA ALA A 146 11.47 2.21 -23.69
C ALA A 146 10.81 1.18 -24.65
N ALA A 147 11.09 1.28 -25.94
CA ALA A 147 10.50 0.40 -26.97
C ALA A 147 11.05 -1.02 -26.99
N ARG A 148 12.16 -1.30 -26.28
CA ARG A 148 12.84 -2.63 -26.24
C ARG A 148 12.86 -3.26 -24.86
N SER A 149 12.27 -2.65 -23.86
CA SER A 149 12.25 -3.20 -22.51
C SER A 149 11.37 -4.44 -22.46
N ARG A 150 11.96 -5.57 -22.03
CA ARG A 150 11.18 -6.81 -21.82
C ARG A 150 10.23 -6.61 -20.66
N VAL A 151 8.94 -6.81 -20.92
CA VAL A 151 7.92 -6.81 -19.88
C VAL A 151 7.74 -8.24 -19.36
N THR A 152 7.79 -8.41 -18.07
CA THR A 152 7.55 -9.67 -17.36
C THR A 152 6.38 -9.47 -16.41
N VAL A 153 5.43 -10.37 -16.45
CA VAL A 153 4.32 -10.44 -15.49
C VAL A 153 4.62 -11.56 -14.51
N VAL A 154 4.47 -11.26 -13.20
CA VAL A 154 4.53 -12.28 -12.15
C VAL A 154 3.09 -12.54 -11.69
N SER A 155 2.63 -13.77 -11.92
CA SER A 155 1.28 -14.21 -11.53
C SER A 155 1.17 -14.43 -10.01
N PRO A 156 -0.05 -14.52 -9.45
CA PRO A 156 -0.26 -14.70 -8.00
C PRO A 156 0.43 -15.94 -7.42
N ASP A 157 0.64 -16.97 -8.23
CA ASP A 157 1.37 -18.20 -7.86
C ASP A 157 2.91 -18.09 -8.01
N GLY A 158 3.42 -16.89 -8.32
CA GLY A 158 4.85 -16.60 -8.42
C GLY A 158 5.51 -16.94 -9.76
N ARG A 159 4.76 -17.44 -10.76
CA ARG A 159 5.32 -17.74 -12.09
C ARG A 159 5.64 -16.44 -12.83
N ARG A 160 6.82 -16.42 -13.46
CA ARG A 160 7.27 -15.33 -14.31
C ARG A 160 6.90 -15.62 -15.77
N LEU A 161 6.09 -14.79 -16.35
CA LEU A 161 5.54 -14.95 -17.69
C LEU A 161 6.02 -13.79 -18.58
N PRO A 162 6.47 -14.06 -19.81
CA PRO A 162 6.70 -12.99 -20.76
C PRO A 162 5.36 -12.35 -21.12
N ALA A 163 5.35 -11.02 -21.19
CA ALA A 163 4.17 -10.27 -21.58
C ALA A 163 4.44 -9.48 -22.85
N GLU A 164 3.49 -9.52 -23.77
CA GLU A 164 3.46 -8.71 -24.97
C GLU A 164 2.70 -7.42 -24.70
N VAL A 165 3.20 -6.29 -25.18
CA VAL A 165 2.49 -5.00 -25.12
C VAL A 165 1.53 -4.94 -26.31
N VAL A 166 0.24 -5.10 -26.05
CA VAL A 166 -0.82 -5.02 -27.08
C VAL A 166 -0.99 -3.57 -27.55
N GLY A 167 -0.96 -2.64 -26.60
CA GLY A 167 -1.07 -1.22 -26.91
C GLY A 167 -0.87 -0.34 -25.70
N ARG A 168 -0.64 0.95 -25.96
CA ARG A 168 -0.38 1.97 -24.94
C ARG A 168 -1.16 3.24 -25.26
N ASP A 169 -1.67 3.90 -24.22
CA ASP A 169 -2.30 5.21 -24.30
C ASP A 169 -1.70 6.11 -23.19
N PRO A 170 -0.61 6.81 -23.46
CA PRO A 170 0.05 7.69 -22.49
C PRO A 170 -0.84 8.84 -22.01
N ASP A 171 -1.81 9.26 -22.82
CA ASP A 171 -2.71 10.36 -22.47
C ASP A 171 -3.70 9.97 -21.39
N SER A 172 -4.18 8.72 -21.42
CA SER A 172 -5.07 8.17 -20.41
C SER A 172 -4.33 7.43 -19.28
N ASP A 173 -3.01 7.29 -19.38
CA ASP A 173 -2.17 6.47 -18.48
C ASP A 173 -2.63 5.01 -18.41
N ILE A 174 -3.04 4.44 -19.55
CA ILE A 174 -3.48 3.05 -19.66
C ILE A 174 -2.62 2.30 -20.68
N ALA A 175 -2.25 1.08 -20.33
CA ALA A 175 -1.64 0.13 -21.24
C ALA A 175 -2.32 -1.24 -21.13
N VAL A 176 -2.27 -2.00 -22.23
CA VAL A 176 -2.76 -3.37 -22.29
C VAL A 176 -1.59 -4.30 -22.59
N LEU A 177 -1.48 -5.33 -21.76
CA LEU A 177 -0.52 -6.42 -21.93
C LEU A 177 -1.29 -7.70 -22.25
N LYS A 178 -0.60 -8.65 -22.90
CA LYS A 178 -1.09 -10.00 -23.13
C LYS A 178 -0.07 -11.01 -22.62
N VAL A 179 -0.55 -12.01 -21.88
CA VAL A 179 0.28 -13.14 -21.44
C VAL A 179 -0.23 -14.44 -22.09
N PRO A 180 0.59 -15.50 -22.11
CA PRO A 180 0.16 -16.79 -22.66
C PRO A 180 -1.09 -17.34 -21.97
N PRO A 181 -1.97 -18.07 -22.67
CA PRO A 181 -3.16 -18.71 -22.07
C PRO A 181 -2.85 -19.61 -20.88
N SER A 182 -1.65 -20.19 -20.83
CA SER A 182 -1.15 -20.99 -19.69
C SER A 182 -0.97 -20.17 -18.39
N ALA A 183 -1.11 -18.85 -18.45
CA ALA A 183 -1.12 -17.99 -17.25
C ALA A 183 -2.28 -18.35 -16.32
N GLY A 184 -3.46 -18.64 -16.89
CA GLY A 184 -4.64 -19.05 -16.14
C GLY A 184 -5.12 -17.97 -15.17
N LEU A 185 -4.90 -16.69 -15.49
CA LEU A 185 -5.35 -15.57 -14.66
C LEU A 185 -6.87 -15.50 -14.68
N ARG A 186 -7.45 -15.22 -13.53
CA ARG A 186 -8.88 -15.04 -13.39
C ARG A 186 -9.27 -13.60 -13.74
N PRO A 187 -10.11 -13.37 -14.77
CA PRO A 187 -10.60 -12.02 -15.06
C PRO A 187 -11.40 -11.44 -13.89
N LEU A 188 -11.21 -10.16 -13.61
CA LEU A 188 -11.97 -9.47 -12.59
C LEU A 188 -13.26 -8.89 -13.16
N PRO A 189 -14.38 -8.99 -12.43
CA PRO A 189 -15.62 -8.34 -12.85
C PRO A 189 -15.46 -6.82 -12.78
N LEU A 190 -15.94 -6.13 -13.82
CA LEU A 190 -15.94 -4.67 -13.88
C LEU A 190 -17.26 -4.15 -13.34
N ALA A 191 -17.23 -3.08 -12.58
CA ALA A 191 -18.42 -2.44 -12.03
C ALA A 191 -19.28 -1.83 -13.17
N PRO A 192 -20.61 -1.97 -13.11
CA PRO A 192 -21.48 -1.34 -14.10
C PRO A 192 -21.32 0.18 -14.15
N PRO A 193 -21.56 0.83 -15.30
CA PRO A 193 -21.52 2.27 -15.42
C PRO A 193 -22.39 2.96 -14.36
N ASN A 194 -21.88 4.06 -13.78
CA ASN A 194 -22.60 4.89 -12.80
C ASN A 194 -23.02 4.15 -11.51
N SER A 195 -22.45 2.98 -11.21
CA SER A 195 -22.77 2.23 -9.98
C SER A 195 -21.96 2.69 -8.77
N THR A 196 -20.79 3.30 -8.97
CA THR A 196 -19.89 3.77 -7.90
C THR A 196 -20.47 5.00 -7.18
N ARG A 197 -20.36 5.01 -5.85
CA ARG A 197 -20.90 6.09 -5.00
C ARG A 197 -19.85 6.58 -4.01
N VAL A 198 -19.89 7.87 -3.70
CA VAL A 198 -19.10 8.46 -2.61
C VAL A 198 -19.51 7.82 -1.28
N GLY A 199 -18.52 7.45 -0.46
CA GLY A 199 -18.68 6.72 0.80
C GLY A 199 -18.70 5.19 0.64
N GLU A 200 -18.69 4.65 -0.59
CA GLU A 200 -18.58 3.20 -0.84
C GLU A 200 -17.22 2.68 -0.38
N SER A 201 -17.23 1.57 0.38
CA SER A 201 -16.00 0.90 0.81
C SER A 201 -15.24 0.31 -0.38
N VAL A 202 -13.92 0.50 -0.39
CA VAL A 202 -13.07 0.06 -1.49
C VAL A 202 -11.76 -0.55 -0.99
N LEU A 203 -11.16 -1.38 -1.84
CA LEU A 203 -9.82 -1.93 -1.68
C LEU A 203 -8.96 -1.51 -2.88
N ALA A 204 -7.81 -0.92 -2.62
CA ALA A 204 -6.77 -0.80 -3.62
C ALA A 204 -5.88 -2.05 -3.53
N VAL A 205 -5.81 -2.80 -4.63
CA VAL A 205 -5.10 -4.08 -4.68
C VAL A 205 -3.87 -3.95 -5.59
N GLY A 206 -2.76 -4.57 -5.18
CA GLY A 206 -1.54 -4.59 -5.95
C GLY A 206 -0.68 -5.80 -5.63
N ALA A 207 0.38 -5.99 -6.43
CA ALA A 207 1.37 -7.06 -6.28
C ALA A 207 2.80 -6.48 -6.35
N PRO A 208 3.19 -5.60 -5.40
CA PRO A 208 4.48 -4.95 -5.43
C PRO A 208 5.63 -5.97 -5.37
N LEU A 209 6.67 -5.77 -6.17
CA LEU A 209 7.91 -6.57 -6.17
C LEU A 209 7.70 -8.08 -6.39
N GLY A 210 6.56 -8.51 -6.94
CA GLY A 210 6.24 -9.93 -7.10
C GLY A 210 5.76 -10.60 -5.80
N LEU A 211 5.53 -9.83 -4.75
CA LEU A 211 4.83 -10.28 -3.55
C LEU A 211 3.34 -10.30 -3.86
N SER A 212 2.74 -11.48 -3.84
CA SER A 212 1.32 -11.64 -4.09
C SER A 212 0.49 -10.90 -3.03
N GLY A 213 -0.33 -9.95 -3.48
CA GLY A 213 -1.48 -9.50 -2.73
C GLY A 213 -1.24 -8.46 -1.63
N THR A 214 -0.77 -7.26 -1.98
CA THR A 214 -0.91 -6.11 -1.09
C THR A 214 -2.29 -5.50 -1.27
N VAL A 215 -3.00 -5.29 -0.16
CA VAL A 215 -4.35 -4.71 -0.14
C VAL A 215 -4.36 -3.56 0.86
N THR A 216 -4.89 -2.40 0.44
CA THR A 216 -5.19 -1.28 1.33
C THR A 216 -6.68 -0.94 1.24
N ALA A 217 -7.30 -0.64 2.38
CA ALA A 217 -8.73 -0.35 2.47
C ALA A 217 -9.00 1.15 2.66
N GLY A 218 -10.14 1.59 2.17
CA GLY A 218 -10.65 2.95 2.31
C GLY A 218 -12.06 3.09 1.76
N ILE A 219 -12.41 4.30 1.38
CA ILE A 219 -13.70 4.64 0.75
C ILE A 219 -13.49 5.42 -0.55
N VAL A 220 -14.51 5.50 -1.37
CA VAL A 220 -14.61 6.51 -2.42
C VAL A 220 -14.82 7.89 -1.77
N SER A 221 -13.80 8.74 -1.79
CA SER A 221 -13.85 10.07 -1.18
C SER A 221 -14.54 11.10 -2.07
N ALA A 222 -14.38 10.98 -3.40
CA ALA A 222 -15.05 11.82 -4.39
C ALA A 222 -15.04 11.14 -5.77
N LEU A 223 -15.98 11.58 -6.62
CA LEU A 223 -16.04 11.24 -8.04
C LEU A 223 -15.72 12.48 -8.86
N ASP A 224 -15.33 12.27 -10.14
CA ASP A 224 -15.11 13.33 -11.13
C ASP A 224 -14.08 14.39 -10.76
N ARG A 225 -13.09 14.02 -9.94
CA ARG A 225 -11.98 14.91 -9.61
C ARG A 225 -11.11 15.17 -10.83
N GLN A 226 -10.96 16.46 -11.20
CA GLN A 226 -10.11 16.86 -12.30
C GLN A 226 -8.65 16.86 -11.87
N VAL A 227 -7.92 15.81 -12.21
CA VAL A 227 -6.50 15.61 -11.89
C VAL A 227 -5.69 15.42 -13.16
N ARG A 228 -4.40 15.68 -13.10
CA ARG A 228 -3.50 15.45 -14.23
C ARG A 228 -3.03 13.98 -14.16
N LEU A 229 -3.43 13.17 -15.13
CA LEU A 229 -3.06 11.78 -15.30
C LEU A 229 -2.34 11.62 -16.63
N GLY A 230 -1.24 10.90 -16.66
CA GLY A 230 -0.47 10.70 -17.88
C GLY A 230 -0.07 12.01 -18.54
N ASN A 231 0.01 12.01 -19.86
CA ASN A 231 0.36 13.17 -20.69
C ASN A 231 -0.85 13.98 -21.17
N GLY A 232 -2.06 13.44 -21.01
CA GLY A 232 -3.30 13.96 -21.61
C GLY A 232 -3.96 15.16 -20.90
N GLY A 233 -3.28 15.79 -19.94
CA GLY A 233 -3.83 16.95 -19.23
C GLY A 233 -4.76 16.57 -18.07
N ARG A 234 -5.77 17.43 -17.75
CA ARG A 234 -6.71 17.18 -16.66
C ARG A 234 -7.79 16.20 -17.09
N GLN A 235 -8.02 15.20 -16.27
CA GLN A 235 -8.97 14.12 -16.50
C GLN A 235 -9.77 13.80 -15.25
N SER A 236 -10.98 13.29 -15.43
CA SER A 236 -11.81 12.81 -14.34
C SER A 236 -11.19 11.57 -13.70
N ALA A 237 -11.14 11.55 -12.36
CA ALA A 237 -10.65 10.45 -11.55
C ALA A 237 -11.57 10.18 -10.36
N VAL A 238 -11.53 8.95 -9.88
CA VAL A 238 -12.08 8.55 -8.58
C VAL A 238 -11.04 8.88 -7.52
N GLN A 239 -11.43 9.65 -6.50
CA GLN A 239 -10.61 9.90 -5.32
C GLN A 239 -10.93 8.89 -4.22
N THR A 240 -9.89 8.37 -3.55
CA THR A 240 -10.01 7.45 -2.42
C THR A 240 -9.01 7.82 -1.32
N ASP A 241 -9.30 7.46 -0.08
CA ASP A 241 -8.37 7.51 1.05
C ASP A 241 -7.64 6.17 1.28
N ALA A 242 -8.01 5.11 0.53
CA ALA A 242 -7.18 3.92 0.45
C ALA A 242 -5.77 4.30 0.01
N SER A 243 -4.74 3.76 0.68
CA SER A 243 -3.35 4.13 0.39
C SER A 243 -2.92 3.68 -1.00
N ILE A 244 -2.75 4.64 -1.92
CA ILE A 244 -2.17 4.43 -3.25
C ILE A 244 -0.69 4.80 -3.19
N ASN A 245 0.18 3.83 -3.43
CA ASN A 245 1.62 3.96 -3.34
C ASN A 245 2.30 3.28 -4.55
N PRO A 246 3.59 3.59 -4.82
CA PRO A 246 4.36 2.83 -5.78
C PRO A 246 4.27 1.33 -5.48
N GLY A 247 3.81 0.55 -6.47
CA GLY A 247 3.59 -0.88 -6.34
C GLY A 247 2.14 -1.32 -6.48
N ASN A 248 1.13 -0.55 -6.04
CA ASN A 248 -0.26 -0.83 -6.39
C ASN A 248 -0.78 -0.03 -7.61
N SER A 249 0.03 0.89 -8.15
CA SER A 249 -0.26 1.56 -9.42
C SER A 249 -0.44 0.55 -10.54
N GLY A 250 -1.47 0.73 -11.38
CA GLY A 250 -1.88 -0.19 -12.44
C GLY A 250 -2.75 -1.35 -11.94
N GLY A 251 -2.80 -1.60 -10.63
CA GLY A 251 -3.71 -2.56 -10.01
C GLY A 251 -5.14 -2.03 -9.90
N PRO A 252 -6.12 -2.88 -9.57
CA PRO A 252 -7.51 -2.48 -9.48
C PRO A 252 -7.84 -1.77 -8.15
N LEU A 253 -8.75 -0.80 -8.22
CA LEU A 253 -9.56 -0.33 -7.11
C LEU A 253 -10.87 -1.11 -7.17
N VAL A 254 -11.17 -1.93 -6.17
CA VAL A 254 -12.38 -2.77 -6.16
C VAL A 254 -13.34 -2.34 -5.06
N ASN A 255 -14.63 -2.48 -5.32
CA ASN A 255 -15.67 -2.26 -4.31
C ASN A 255 -15.86 -3.50 -3.42
N ALA A 256 -16.75 -3.39 -2.43
CA ALA A 256 -17.03 -4.48 -1.49
C ALA A 256 -17.70 -5.72 -2.14
N ARG A 257 -18.10 -5.65 -3.41
CA ARG A 257 -18.59 -6.80 -4.19
C ARG A 257 -17.47 -7.49 -5.01
N GLY A 258 -16.23 -6.99 -4.90
CA GLY A 258 -15.10 -7.49 -5.69
C GLY A 258 -15.08 -6.99 -7.14
N GLU A 259 -15.94 -6.02 -7.50
CA GLU A 259 -15.99 -5.42 -8.82
C GLU A 259 -14.99 -4.27 -8.94
N VAL A 260 -14.27 -4.20 -10.05
CA VAL A 260 -13.31 -3.13 -10.33
C VAL A 260 -14.04 -1.84 -10.65
N ILE A 261 -13.79 -0.78 -9.89
CA ILE A 261 -14.33 0.57 -10.11
C ILE A 261 -13.32 1.53 -10.72
N GLY A 262 -12.03 1.17 -10.70
CA GLY A 262 -10.98 2.00 -11.29
C GLY A 262 -9.61 1.32 -11.32
N VAL A 263 -8.65 1.98 -11.98
CA VAL A 263 -7.25 1.58 -12.05
C VAL A 263 -6.45 2.52 -11.15
N ASN A 264 -5.81 1.99 -10.11
CA ASN A 264 -4.99 2.76 -9.18
C ASN A 264 -3.88 3.47 -9.94
N THR A 265 -3.69 4.77 -9.69
CA THR A 265 -2.57 5.51 -10.24
C THR A 265 -1.92 6.37 -9.16
N ALA A 266 -0.63 6.12 -8.90
CA ALA A 266 0.14 6.96 -7.99
C ALA A 266 0.42 8.27 -8.73
N ILE A 267 -0.33 9.30 -8.39
CA ILE A 267 -0.03 10.66 -8.80
C ILE A 267 1.10 11.15 -7.89
N ALA A 268 2.12 11.76 -8.49
CA ALA A 268 3.17 12.42 -7.74
C ALA A 268 2.53 13.31 -6.66
N THR A 269 2.92 13.08 -5.43
CA THR A 269 2.57 13.91 -4.28
C THR A 269 2.87 15.37 -4.57
N LEU A 270 2.07 16.28 -4.03
CA LEU A 270 2.15 17.72 -4.28
C LEU A 270 3.55 18.33 -4.09
N ASP A 271 4.46 17.64 -3.39
CA ASP A 271 5.82 18.13 -3.08
C ASP A 271 6.95 17.09 -3.29
N GLY A 272 6.70 15.97 -3.95
CA GLY A 272 7.76 15.00 -4.32
C GLY A 272 8.47 14.26 -3.18
N THR A 273 8.09 14.45 -1.92
CA THR A 273 8.85 13.97 -0.74
C THR A 273 8.07 13.08 0.23
N GLY A 274 6.84 12.67 -0.08
CA GLY A 274 6.04 11.91 0.89
C GLY A 274 5.23 10.77 0.28
N GLY A 275 5.00 9.72 1.07
CA GLY A 275 4.02 8.68 0.79
C GLY A 275 2.58 9.23 0.76
N ASN A 276 1.61 8.36 0.51
CA ASN A 276 0.20 8.72 0.49
C ASN A 276 -0.24 9.36 1.83
N ILE A 277 -0.78 10.57 1.73
CA ILE A 277 -1.30 11.36 2.87
C ILE A 277 -2.82 11.20 3.03
N GLY A 278 -3.42 10.11 2.55
CA GLY A 278 -4.87 9.89 2.55
C GLY A 278 -5.59 10.47 1.32
N ILE A 279 -4.85 10.76 0.24
CA ILE A 279 -5.40 11.22 -1.03
C ILE A 279 -4.82 10.37 -2.14
N GLY A 280 -5.59 9.38 -2.59
CA GLY A 280 -5.28 8.53 -3.73
C GLY A 280 -6.24 8.77 -4.88
N PHE A 281 -5.84 8.38 -6.08
CA PHE A 281 -6.65 8.50 -7.28
C PHE A 281 -6.64 7.21 -8.09
N ALA A 282 -7.76 6.97 -8.76
CA ALA A 282 -7.90 5.88 -9.71
C ALA A 282 -8.55 6.38 -11.01
N ILE A 283 -8.11 5.85 -12.13
CA ILE A 283 -8.74 6.07 -13.44
C ILE A 283 -10.07 5.32 -13.44
N PRO A 284 -11.23 5.98 -13.71
CA PRO A 284 -12.52 5.28 -13.72
C PRO A 284 -12.52 4.06 -14.65
N ILE A 285 -13.11 2.96 -14.20
CA ILE A 285 -13.03 1.69 -14.94
C ILE A 285 -13.66 1.78 -16.32
N GLN A 286 -14.77 2.50 -16.50
CA GLN A 286 -15.43 2.68 -17.79
C GLN A 286 -14.50 3.33 -18.82
N ARG A 287 -13.66 4.28 -18.36
CA ARG A 287 -12.65 4.88 -19.23
C ARG A 287 -11.54 3.90 -19.56
N ALA A 288 -11.02 3.20 -18.55
CA ALA A 288 -9.96 2.22 -18.74
C ALA A 288 -10.39 1.09 -19.69
N GLU A 289 -11.62 0.61 -19.55
CA GLU A 289 -12.23 -0.39 -20.42
C GLU A 289 -12.33 0.09 -21.88
N GLN A 290 -12.88 1.28 -22.12
CA GLN A 290 -12.98 1.86 -23.46
C GLN A 290 -11.62 2.01 -24.15
N VAL A 291 -10.61 2.45 -23.40
CA VAL A 291 -9.22 2.55 -23.89
C VAL A 291 -8.67 1.17 -24.21
N ALA A 292 -8.80 0.23 -23.27
CA ALA A 292 -8.30 -1.15 -23.43
C ALA A 292 -8.92 -1.84 -24.64
N GLU A 293 -10.24 -1.76 -24.82
CA GLU A 293 -10.92 -2.31 -25.98
C GLU A 293 -10.42 -1.72 -27.30
N ARG A 294 -10.20 -0.39 -27.33
CA ARG A 294 -9.64 0.28 -28.52
C ARG A 294 -8.25 -0.27 -28.84
N LEU A 295 -7.37 -0.38 -27.82
CA LEU A 295 -6.01 -0.89 -27.97
C LEU A 295 -5.99 -2.36 -28.43
N ILE A 296 -6.87 -3.20 -27.87
CA ILE A 296 -7.01 -4.61 -28.26
C ILE A 296 -7.46 -4.74 -29.73
N ARG A 297 -8.39 -3.89 -30.17
CA ARG A 297 -8.84 -3.91 -31.58
C ARG A 297 -7.78 -3.42 -32.58
N GLN A 298 -6.85 -2.59 -32.14
CA GLN A 298 -5.78 -2.03 -32.99
C GLN A 298 -4.53 -2.89 -33.01
N GLY A 299 -4.25 -3.63 -31.94
CA GLY A 299 -3.03 -4.43 -31.76
C GLY A 299 -3.20 -5.93 -32.00
N GLY A 300 -4.42 -6.42 -32.33
CA GLY A 300 -4.75 -7.83 -32.61
C GLY A 300 -4.83 -8.17 -34.09
#